data_10e148907f8fe9c68b76590f1efe4a46
#
_entry.id   10e148907f8fe9c68b76590f1efe4a46
#
_cell.length_a   1.000
_cell.length_b   1.000
_cell.length_c   1.000
_cell.angle_alpha   90.00
_cell.angle_beta   90.00
_cell.angle_gamma   90.00
#
_symmetry.space_group_name_H-M   'P 1'
#
loop_
_entity.id
_entity.type
_entity.pdbx_description
1 polymer ?
#
loop_
_entity_poly.entity_id
_entity_poly.type
_entity_poly.pdbx_seq_one_letter_code
_entity_poly.pdbx_strand_id
1 'polypeptide(L)'
;WTATAGALTLTDEERSWLAAHPDLRLGVDASWPPFEFRDDQGRYQGLAADYIDLIRERLAIKLTPIEPVSWTVVLDQAKQGKLDLLPGIMSTPERQAYLSFTRPYLDFPIVILAHVGGAQPRKLKDLYGLKIAVVENYAPHELLRTHNPDLNLVAMPNVSSALQALATDEVDAVVSDLASSVWSLRQLKLDGLYVSGETPYRYQLAMGVPRDNKMLVGILDKVLADMSPAEISSIQEQWVGNVLDHRTFWSDLLIYGLPGLLLLILVLAGVIR
;
A
#
# COMPACT_ATOMS: atom_id res chain seq x y z
N TRP A 1 5.75 -2.36 32.02
CA TRP A 1 5.15 -3.62 31.59
C TRP A 1 5.74 -3.95 30.24
N THR A 2 6.78 -4.75 30.23
CA THR A 2 7.33 -5.40 29.03
C THR A 2 6.36 -6.51 28.64
N ALA A 3 5.53 -6.28 27.64
CA ALA A 3 4.82 -7.37 26.99
C ALA A 3 5.90 -8.26 26.34
N THR A 4 6.15 -9.41 26.93
CA THR A 4 6.90 -10.49 26.29
C THR A 4 6.13 -10.85 25.01
N ALA A 5 6.74 -10.67 23.85
CA ALA A 5 6.26 -11.27 22.61
C ALA A 5 6.04 -12.76 22.92
N GLY A 6 4.83 -13.25 22.74
CA GLY A 6 4.51 -14.65 22.95
C GLY A 6 5.29 -15.45 21.91
N ALA A 7 6.04 -16.46 22.36
CA ALA A 7 6.80 -17.28 21.41
C ALA A 7 5.85 -17.87 20.36
N LEU A 8 6.17 -17.69 19.07
CA LEU A 8 5.41 -18.22 17.95
C LEU A 8 5.12 -19.72 18.15
N THR A 9 3.85 -20.07 18.33
CA THR A 9 3.45 -21.45 18.61
C THR A 9 2.80 -22.07 17.39
N LEU A 10 3.57 -22.89 16.69
CA LEU A 10 3.09 -23.71 15.57
C LEU A 10 2.63 -25.08 16.07
N THR A 11 1.56 -25.61 15.46
CA THR A 11 1.13 -27.00 15.68
C THR A 11 2.09 -27.98 15.02
N ASP A 12 1.99 -29.27 15.36
CA ASP A 12 2.80 -30.30 14.72
C ASP A 12 2.47 -30.44 13.22
N GLU A 13 1.21 -30.22 12.84
CA GLU A 13 0.78 -30.22 11.44
C GLU A 13 1.41 -29.05 10.68
N GLU A 14 1.43 -27.84 11.25
CA GLU A 14 2.05 -26.66 10.64
C GLU A 14 3.56 -26.84 10.49
N ARG A 15 4.24 -27.40 11.50
CA ARG A 15 5.67 -27.74 11.42
C ARG A 15 5.95 -28.78 10.34
N SER A 16 5.11 -29.81 10.24
CA SER A 16 5.23 -30.85 9.22
C SER A 16 5.00 -30.27 7.81
N TRP A 17 4.02 -29.36 7.68
CA TRP A 17 3.76 -28.67 6.43
C TRP A 17 4.96 -27.82 5.98
N LEU A 18 5.52 -27.01 6.88
CA LEU A 18 6.71 -26.19 6.58
C LEU A 18 7.92 -27.06 6.21
N ALA A 19 8.15 -28.18 6.90
CA ALA A 19 9.21 -29.11 6.56
C ALA A 19 9.06 -29.73 5.16
N ALA A 20 7.83 -29.90 4.69
CA ALA A 20 7.52 -30.37 3.35
C ALA A 20 7.60 -29.25 2.27
N HIS A 21 7.58 -27.98 2.69
CA HIS A 21 7.59 -26.80 1.82
C HIS A 21 8.72 -25.81 2.22
N PRO A 22 10.00 -26.22 2.14
CA PRO A 22 11.13 -25.41 2.64
C PRO A 22 11.47 -24.20 1.77
N ASP A 23 10.94 -24.10 0.56
CA ASP A 23 11.15 -23.01 -0.39
C ASP A 23 9.81 -22.63 -1.03
N LEU A 24 9.39 -21.37 -0.82
CA LEU A 24 8.15 -20.82 -1.37
C LEU A 24 8.47 -19.72 -2.37
N ARG A 25 7.75 -19.72 -3.49
CA ARG A 25 7.90 -18.75 -4.59
C ARG A 25 7.04 -17.52 -4.31
N LEU A 26 7.70 -16.35 -4.25
CA LEU A 26 7.02 -15.08 -4.03
C LEU A 26 6.65 -14.40 -5.35
N GLY A 27 5.39 -14.07 -5.52
CA GLY A 27 4.93 -13.13 -6.55
C GLY A 27 5.00 -11.71 -6.01
N VAL A 28 5.94 -10.92 -6.48
CA VAL A 28 6.22 -9.56 -6.00
C VAL A 28 5.98 -8.54 -7.09
N ASP A 29 5.49 -7.36 -6.70
CA ASP A 29 5.46 -6.22 -7.61
C ASP A 29 6.84 -5.54 -7.65
N ALA A 30 7.47 -5.52 -8.81
CA ALA A 30 8.79 -4.92 -8.97
C ALA A 30 8.76 -3.38 -9.06
N SER A 31 7.56 -2.74 -9.09
CA SER A 31 7.39 -1.33 -9.43
C SER A 31 6.42 -0.57 -8.51
N TRP A 32 6.23 -1.02 -7.28
CA TRP A 32 5.31 -0.42 -6.32
C TRP A 32 6.02 0.08 -5.03
N PRO A 33 6.96 1.04 -5.13
CA PRO A 33 7.57 1.63 -3.94
C PRO A 33 6.56 2.51 -3.17
N PRO A 34 6.65 2.58 -1.85
CA PRO A 34 7.64 1.98 -0.96
C PRO A 34 7.27 0.56 -0.48
N PHE A 35 6.23 -0.06 -1.02
CA PHE A 35 5.74 -1.36 -0.54
C PHE A 35 6.54 -2.53 -1.07
N GLU A 36 6.69 -2.60 -2.39
CA GLU A 36 7.42 -3.65 -3.10
C GLU A 36 8.10 -3.08 -4.34
N PHE A 37 9.40 -3.25 -4.46
CA PHE A 37 10.11 -2.83 -5.65
C PHE A 37 11.48 -3.50 -5.76
N ARG A 38 12.13 -3.34 -6.89
CA ARG A 38 13.54 -3.69 -7.07
C ARG A 38 14.38 -2.43 -7.10
N ASP A 39 15.49 -2.45 -6.36
CA ASP A 39 16.48 -1.37 -6.43
C ASP A 39 17.33 -1.47 -7.71
N ASP A 40 18.24 -0.49 -7.90
CA ASP A 40 19.13 -0.43 -9.05
C ASP A 40 20.06 -1.64 -9.20
N GLN A 41 20.21 -2.44 -8.13
CA GLN A 41 20.98 -3.69 -8.10
C GLN A 41 20.10 -4.93 -8.31
N GLY A 42 18.79 -4.72 -8.56
CA GLY A 42 17.82 -5.78 -8.74
C GLY A 42 17.37 -6.47 -7.45
N ARG A 43 17.71 -5.96 -6.27
CA ARG A 43 17.33 -6.56 -4.98
C ARG A 43 15.88 -6.21 -4.65
N TYR A 44 15.13 -7.19 -4.19
CA TYR A 44 13.78 -7.01 -3.67
C TYR A 44 13.81 -6.21 -2.37
N GLN A 45 13.07 -5.11 -2.33
CA GLN A 45 13.02 -4.17 -1.22
C GLN A 45 11.60 -3.63 -1.03
N GLY A 46 11.40 -2.97 0.10
CA GLY A 46 10.16 -2.29 0.45
C GLY A 46 9.57 -2.79 1.76
N LEU A 47 8.50 -2.17 2.18
CA LEU A 47 7.80 -2.48 3.43
C LEU A 47 7.41 -3.97 3.49
N ALA A 48 6.84 -4.53 2.42
CA ALA A 48 6.46 -5.93 2.37
C ALA A 48 7.69 -6.86 2.36
N ALA A 49 8.82 -6.44 1.77
CA ALA A 49 10.06 -7.20 1.81
C ALA A 49 10.59 -7.35 3.25
N ASP A 50 10.53 -6.30 4.07
CA ASP A 50 10.94 -6.37 5.48
C ASP A 50 10.03 -7.30 6.30
N TYR A 51 8.71 -7.30 6.03
CA TYR A 51 7.81 -8.31 6.60
C TYR A 51 8.18 -9.73 6.19
N ILE A 52 8.53 -9.95 4.92
CA ILE A 52 8.98 -11.25 4.41
C ILE A 52 10.28 -11.68 5.07
N ASP A 53 11.21 -10.77 5.33
CA ASP A 53 12.46 -11.08 6.04
C ASP A 53 12.19 -11.56 7.47
N LEU A 54 11.30 -10.88 8.21
CA LEU A 54 10.88 -11.35 9.55
C LEU A 54 10.18 -12.71 9.50
N ILE A 55 9.33 -12.95 8.50
CA ILE A 55 8.64 -14.26 8.33
C ILE A 55 9.67 -15.36 8.04
N ARG A 56 10.62 -15.09 7.15
CA ARG A 56 11.69 -16.02 6.80
C ARG A 56 12.52 -16.44 8.03
N GLU A 57 12.88 -15.46 8.86
CA GLU A 57 13.64 -15.70 10.09
C GLU A 57 12.84 -16.55 11.10
N ARG A 58 11.56 -16.20 11.33
CA ARG A 58 10.72 -16.90 12.31
C ARG A 58 10.35 -18.32 11.90
N LEU A 59 10.13 -18.54 10.63
CA LEU A 59 9.73 -19.86 10.10
C LEU A 59 10.92 -20.73 9.66
N ALA A 60 12.12 -20.15 9.55
CA ALA A 60 13.34 -20.81 9.05
C ALA A 60 13.12 -21.47 7.66
N ILE A 61 12.35 -20.83 6.77
CA ILE A 61 12.09 -21.26 5.40
C ILE A 61 12.72 -20.31 4.40
N LYS A 62 12.89 -20.78 3.16
CA LYS A 62 13.32 -19.93 2.06
C LYS A 62 12.11 -19.33 1.36
N LEU A 63 12.14 -18.01 1.15
CA LEU A 63 11.14 -17.24 0.43
C LEU A 63 11.82 -16.57 -0.75
N THR A 64 11.53 -17.05 -1.97
CA THR A 64 12.26 -16.68 -3.19
C THR A 64 11.40 -15.81 -4.09
N PRO A 65 11.69 -14.50 -4.24
CA PRO A 65 11.02 -13.67 -5.24
C PRO A 65 11.28 -14.20 -6.66
N ILE A 66 10.21 -14.26 -7.46
CA ILE A 66 10.35 -14.57 -8.90
C ILE A 66 11.10 -13.47 -9.64
N GLU A 67 11.53 -13.77 -10.87
CA GLU A 67 12.09 -12.75 -11.76
C GLU A 67 11.13 -11.57 -11.97
N PRO A 68 11.64 -10.34 -12.12
CA PRO A 68 10.82 -9.15 -12.27
C PRO A 68 9.90 -9.25 -13.49
N VAL A 69 8.61 -9.14 -13.26
CA VAL A 69 7.56 -9.08 -14.30
C VAL A 69 6.53 -8.02 -13.91
N SER A 70 5.64 -7.66 -14.82
CA SER A 70 4.54 -6.74 -14.49
C SER A 70 3.57 -7.37 -13.49
N TRP A 71 2.88 -6.55 -12.71
CA TRP A 71 1.86 -7.00 -11.75
C TRP A 71 0.77 -7.87 -12.41
N THR A 72 0.37 -7.53 -13.64
CA THR A 72 -0.57 -8.35 -14.43
C THR A 72 -0.07 -9.78 -14.60
N VAL A 73 1.22 -9.95 -14.93
CA VAL A 73 1.83 -11.28 -15.08
C VAL A 73 1.92 -12.00 -13.73
N VAL A 74 2.20 -11.29 -12.64
CA VAL A 74 2.18 -11.88 -11.28
C VAL A 74 0.80 -12.45 -10.96
N LEU A 75 -0.28 -11.68 -11.19
CA LEU A 75 -1.64 -12.14 -10.97
C LEU A 75 -2.01 -13.36 -11.85
N ASP A 76 -1.58 -13.38 -13.10
CA ASP A 76 -1.82 -14.51 -14.00
C ASP A 76 -1.05 -15.76 -13.54
N GLN A 77 0.16 -15.61 -13.06
CA GLN A 77 0.92 -16.72 -12.48
C GLN A 77 0.28 -17.24 -11.19
N ALA A 78 -0.27 -16.34 -10.36
CA ALA A 78 -1.02 -16.72 -9.16
C ALA A 78 -2.28 -17.52 -9.52
N LYS A 79 -3.07 -17.08 -10.52
CA LYS A 79 -4.23 -17.81 -11.04
C LYS A 79 -3.86 -19.22 -11.56
N GLN A 80 -2.64 -19.38 -12.09
CA GLN A 80 -2.12 -20.65 -12.60
C GLN A 80 -1.48 -21.53 -11.51
N GLY A 81 -1.47 -21.11 -10.24
CA GLY A 81 -0.84 -21.85 -9.14
C GLY A 81 0.69 -21.93 -9.22
N LYS A 82 1.32 -21.01 -9.96
CA LYS A 82 2.79 -20.97 -10.12
C LYS A 82 3.49 -20.24 -8.98
N LEU A 83 2.75 -19.56 -8.11
CA LEU A 83 3.23 -18.80 -6.96
C LEU A 83 2.64 -19.37 -5.68
N ASP A 84 3.39 -19.28 -4.60
CA ASP A 84 2.99 -19.80 -3.29
C ASP A 84 2.54 -18.68 -2.35
N LEU A 85 3.05 -17.44 -2.53
CA LEU A 85 2.76 -16.30 -1.68
C LEU A 85 2.91 -14.99 -2.45
N LEU A 86 1.94 -14.08 -2.30
CA LEU A 86 2.01 -12.68 -2.71
C LEU A 86 2.09 -11.82 -1.44
N PRO A 87 3.23 -11.16 -1.16
CA PRO A 87 3.44 -10.45 0.11
C PRO A 87 2.56 -9.22 0.27
N GLY A 88 2.38 -8.43 -0.80
CA GLY A 88 1.69 -7.15 -0.79
C GLY A 88 0.47 -7.13 -1.71
N ILE A 89 -0.70 -7.56 -1.21
CA ILE A 89 -1.91 -7.61 -2.03
C ILE A 89 -3.16 -7.23 -1.22
N MET A 90 -4.09 -6.53 -1.85
CA MET A 90 -5.41 -6.27 -1.29
C MET A 90 -6.39 -7.37 -1.73
N SER A 91 -7.23 -7.81 -0.79
CA SER A 91 -8.33 -8.71 -1.09
C SER A 91 -9.44 -7.97 -1.85
N THR A 92 -9.77 -8.46 -3.06
CA THR A 92 -10.90 -8.01 -3.86
C THR A 92 -11.80 -9.21 -4.20
N PRO A 93 -13.08 -9.00 -4.56
CA PRO A 93 -13.96 -10.09 -4.97
C PRO A 93 -13.38 -10.94 -6.12
N GLU A 94 -12.73 -10.29 -7.09
CA GLU A 94 -12.08 -10.98 -8.21
C GLU A 94 -10.95 -11.89 -7.73
N ARG A 95 -10.10 -11.40 -6.81
CA ARG A 95 -8.94 -12.14 -6.30
C ARG A 95 -9.31 -13.27 -5.36
N GLN A 96 -10.41 -13.12 -4.60
CA GLN A 96 -10.95 -14.17 -3.74
C GLN A 96 -11.39 -15.43 -4.50
N ALA A 97 -11.56 -15.34 -5.82
CA ALA A 97 -11.86 -16.50 -6.65
C ALA A 97 -10.69 -17.50 -6.70
N TYR A 98 -9.44 -17.05 -6.56
CA TYR A 98 -8.24 -17.88 -6.68
C TYR A 98 -7.23 -17.74 -5.54
N LEU A 99 -7.41 -16.75 -4.64
CA LEU A 99 -6.56 -16.55 -3.47
C LEU A 99 -7.35 -16.63 -2.17
N SER A 100 -6.66 -17.03 -1.11
CA SER A 100 -7.01 -16.81 0.30
C SER A 100 -6.06 -15.76 0.87
N PHE A 101 -6.49 -15.02 1.88
CA PHE A 101 -5.75 -13.87 2.40
C PHE A 101 -5.54 -14.01 3.90
N THR A 102 -4.39 -13.49 4.38
CA THR A 102 -4.20 -13.22 5.80
C THR A 102 -5.09 -12.08 6.25
N ARG A 103 -5.14 -11.82 7.55
CA ARG A 103 -5.59 -10.51 8.04
C ARG A 103 -4.71 -9.40 7.45
N PRO A 104 -5.29 -8.22 7.18
CA PRO A 104 -4.49 -7.08 6.75
C PRO A 104 -3.46 -6.69 7.82
N TYR A 105 -2.23 -6.40 7.37
CA TYR A 105 -1.15 -5.94 8.24
C TYR A 105 -0.84 -4.44 8.08
N LEU A 106 -1.46 -3.79 7.07
CA LEU A 106 -1.40 -2.35 6.86
C LEU A 106 -2.72 -1.85 6.26
N ASP A 107 -3.12 -0.64 6.65
CA ASP A 107 -4.34 0.03 6.14
C ASP A 107 -4.03 1.50 5.85
N PHE A 108 -4.30 1.96 4.60
CA PHE A 108 -4.04 3.33 4.17
C PHE A 108 -5.06 3.80 3.12
N PRO A 109 -5.26 5.14 2.96
CA PRO A 109 -6.27 5.66 2.06
C PRO A 109 -5.90 5.48 0.59
N ILE A 110 -6.94 5.29 -0.25
CA ILE A 110 -6.86 5.45 -1.69
C ILE A 110 -7.31 6.88 -2.00
N VAL A 111 -6.39 7.67 -2.55
CA VAL A 111 -6.52 9.12 -2.73
C VAL A 111 -6.74 9.49 -4.19
N ILE A 112 -7.23 10.72 -4.38
CA ILE A 112 -7.34 11.38 -5.67
C ILE A 112 -6.27 12.43 -5.74
N LEU A 113 -5.44 12.41 -6.80
CA LEU A 113 -4.45 13.43 -7.07
C LEU A 113 -4.89 14.25 -8.28
N ALA A 114 -4.58 15.54 -8.23
CA ALA A 114 -4.91 16.51 -9.26
C ALA A 114 -3.73 17.46 -9.53
N HIS A 115 -3.77 18.15 -10.66
CA HIS A 115 -2.82 19.17 -11.04
C HIS A 115 -3.35 20.58 -10.67
N VAL A 116 -2.48 21.46 -10.18
CA VAL A 116 -2.82 22.86 -9.89
C VAL A 116 -3.23 23.56 -11.18
N GLY A 117 -4.44 24.15 -11.19
CA GLY A 117 -5.01 24.81 -12.37
C GLY A 117 -5.85 23.90 -13.27
N GLY A 118 -5.82 22.58 -13.07
CA GLY A 118 -6.68 21.61 -13.73
C GLY A 118 -7.99 21.35 -12.98
N ALA A 119 -8.63 20.21 -13.29
CA ALA A 119 -9.77 19.70 -12.53
C ALA A 119 -9.38 19.45 -11.07
N GLN A 120 -10.28 19.73 -10.14
CA GLN A 120 -10.02 19.58 -8.70
C GLN A 120 -11.04 18.64 -8.04
N PRO A 121 -11.07 17.36 -8.42
CA PRO A 121 -12.00 16.39 -7.84
C PRO A 121 -11.62 16.11 -6.38
N ARG A 122 -12.60 16.20 -5.48
CA ARG A 122 -12.41 15.97 -4.03
C ARG A 122 -12.97 14.64 -3.55
N LYS A 123 -13.84 14.04 -4.31
CA LYS A 123 -14.52 12.79 -3.98
C LYS A 123 -14.87 12.02 -5.25
N LEU A 124 -15.18 10.74 -5.11
CA LEU A 124 -15.44 9.83 -6.21
C LEU A 124 -16.44 10.36 -7.25
N LYS A 125 -17.51 11.02 -6.81
CA LYS A 125 -18.51 11.57 -7.74
C LYS A 125 -17.99 12.71 -8.64
N ASP A 126 -16.94 13.39 -8.23
CA ASP A 126 -16.36 14.49 -8.99
C ASP A 126 -15.43 13.99 -10.13
N LEU A 127 -15.20 12.69 -10.20
CA LEU A 127 -14.38 12.04 -11.23
C LEU A 127 -15.16 11.74 -12.53
N TYR A 128 -16.51 11.79 -12.50
CA TYR A 128 -17.28 11.53 -13.71
C TYR A 128 -17.05 12.61 -14.77
N GLY A 129 -16.81 12.15 -16.00
CA GLY A 129 -16.46 13.02 -17.14
C GLY A 129 -14.98 13.38 -17.25
N LEU A 130 -14.15 13.03 -16.26
CA LEU A 130 -12.70 13.21 -16.28
C LEU A 130 -11.98 11.96 -16.82
N LYS A 131 -10.78 12.15 -17.39
CA LYS A 131 -9.84 11.06 -17.69
C LYS A 131 -9.05 10.74 -16.43
N ILE A 132 -9.15 9.51 -15.93
CA ILE A 132 -8.59 9.11 -14.64
C ILE A 132 -7.53 8.05 -14.86
N ALA A 133 -6.27 8.36 -14.55
CA ALA A 133 -5.23 7.33 -14.55
C ALA A 133 -5.33 6.45 -13.31
N VAL A 134 -5.21 5.16 -13.53
CA VAL A 134 -5.10 4.10 -12.51
C VAL A 134 -4.02 3.11 -12.93
N VAL A 135 -3.35 2.48 -11.98
CA VAL A 135 -2.40 1.42 -12.33
C VAL A 135 -3.15 0.16 -12.73
N GLU A 136 -2.77 -0.42 -13.86
CA GLU A 136 -3.42 -1.60 -14.43
C GLU A 136 -3.45 -2.77 -13.44
N ASN A 137 -4.64 -3.35 -13.23
CA ASN A 137 -4.87 -4.48 -12.33
C ASN A 137 -4.47 -4.25 -10.86
N TYR A 138 -4.25 -2.99 -10.44
CA TYR A 138 -4.21 -2.67 -9.01
C TYR A 138 -5.62 -2.64 -8.41
N ALA A 139 -5.69 -2.75 -7.09
CA ALA A 139 -6.99 -2.75 -6.39
C ALA A 139 -7.85 -1.51 -6.70
N PRO A 140 -7.32 -0.27 -6.77
CA PRO A 140 -8.10 0.88 -7.20
C PRO A 140 -8.72 0.70 -8.59
N HIS A 141 -7.97 0.16 -9.56
CA HIS A 141 -8.48 -0.12 -10.91
C HIS A 141 -9.64 -1.12 -10.88
N GLU A 142 -9.46 -2.25 -10.19
CA GLU A 142 -10.50 -3.28 -10.07
C GLU A 142 -11.76 -2.75 -9.38
N LEU A 143 -11.60 -2.02 -8.25
CA LEU A 143 -12.72 -1.46 -7.50
C LEU A 143 -13.50 -0.41 -8.30
N LEU A 144 -12.80 0.52 -8.95
CA LEU A 144 -13.45 1.55 -9.75
C LEU A 144 -14.16 0.94 -10.96
N ARG A 145 -13.53 0.02 -11.69
CA ARG A 145 -14.13 -0.67 -12.82
C ARG A 145 -15.40 -1.43 -12.43
N THR A 146 -15.39 -2.07 -11.25
CA THR A 146 -16.50 -2.89 -10.79
C THR A 146 -17.66 -2.06 -10.24
N HIS A 147 -17.38 -1.03 -9.43
CA HIS A 147 -18.40 -0.27 -8.73
C HIS A 147 -18.79 1.04 -9.42
N ASN A 148 -17.97 1.51 -10.35
CA ASN A 148 -18.15 2.78 -11.06
C ASN A 148 -17.79 2.61 -12.55
N PRO A 149 -18.51 1.74 -13.30
CA PRO A 149 -18.14 1.35 -14.66
C PRO A 149 -18.21 2.51 -15.68
N ASP A 150 -18.92 3.60 -15.36
CA ASP A 150 -19.05 4.79 -16.22
C ASP A 150 -17.87 5.77 -16.06
N LEU A 151 -16.89 5.50 -15.20
CA LEU A 151 -15.67 6.29 -15.10
C LEU A 151 -14.74 6.01 -16.31
N ASN A 152 -14.17 7.08 -16.86
CA ASN A 152 -13.20 6.98 -17.95
C ASN A 152 -11.80 6.67 -17.39
N LEU A 153 -11.52 5.38 -17.17
CA LEU A 153 -10.26 4.90 -16.61
C LEU A 153 -9.20 4.70 -17.70
N VAL A 154 -8.02 5.25 -17.47
CA VAL A 154 -6.82 5.09 -18.30
C VAL A 154 -5.83 4.24 -17.52
N ALA A 155 -5.61 3.00 -17.99
CA ALA A 155 -4.70 2.06 -17.35
C ALA A 155 -3.23 2.45 -17.61
N MET A 156 -2.44 2.54 -16.54
CA MET A 156 -1.02 2.88 -16.55
C MET A 156 -0.19 1.72 -16.01
N PRO A 157 1.08 1.56 -16.44
CA PRO A 157 1.91 0.45 -16.00
C PRO A 157 2.35 0.53 -14.52
N ASN A 158 2.46 1.73 -13.96
CA ASN A 158 2.85 1.98 -12.58
C ASN A 158 2.44 3.38 -12.11
N VAL A 159 2.61 3.67 -10.81
CA VAL A 159 2.23 4.96 -10.21
C VAL A 159 3.02 6.12 -10.80
N SER A 160 4.30 5.94 -11.07
CA SER A 160 5.17 6.97 -11.65
C SER A 160 4.66 7.44 -13.02
N SER A 161 4.28 6.49 -13.89
CA SER A 161 3.70 6.80 -15.20
C SER A 161 2.34 7.52 -15.08
N ALA A 162 1.50 7.11 -14.13
CA ALA A 162 0.24 7.79 -13.88
C ALA A 162 0.42 9.25 -13.44
N LEU A 163 1.38 9.51 -12.55
CA LEU A 163 1.70 10.86 -12.09
C LEU A 163 2.34 11.73 -13.18
N GLN A 164 3.18 11.14 -14.04
CA GLN A 164 3.74 11.85 -15.20
C GLN A 164 2.64 12.25 -16.20
N ALA A 165 1.70 11.36 -16.48
CA ALA A 165 0.55 11.68 -17.35
C ALA A 165 -0.32 12.81 -16.75
N LEU A 166 -0.48 12.86 -15.42
CA LEU A 166 -1.17 13.96 -14.75
C LEU A 166 -0.38 15.28 -14.84
N ALA A 167 0.94 15.23 -14.69
CA ALA A 167 1.81 16.41 -14.78
C ALA A 167 1.87 17.01 -16.19
N THR A 168 1.59 16.21 -17.22
CA THR A 168 1.56 16.64 -18.64
C THR A 168 0.14 16.87 -19.18
N ASP A 169 -0.87 16.89 -18.30
CA ASP A 169 -2.30 17.08 -18.64
C ASP A 169 -2.84 16.03 -19.67
N GLU A 170 -2.20 14.85 -19.76
CA GLU A 170 -2.72 13.73 -20.54
C GLU A 170 -3.96 13.11 -19.88
N VAL A 171 -4.04 13.20 -18.55
CA VAL A 171 -5.17 12.82 -17.72
C VAL A 171 -5.54 13.94 -16.74
N ASP A 172 -6.78 13.95 -16.26
CA ASP A 172 -7.31 15.00 -15.39
C ASP A 172 -7.11 14.68 -13.89
N ALA A 173 -6.99 13.40 -13.56
CA ALA A 173 -6.80 12.93 -12.18
C ALA A 173 -6.05 11.60 -12.15
N VAL A 174 -5.47 11.28 -11.00
CA VAL A 174 -4.94 9.95 -10.68
C VAL A 174 -5.65 9.40 -9.45
N VAL A 175 -6.04 8.12 -9.46
CA VAL A 175 -6.52 7.42 -8.27
C VAL A 175 -5.49 6.33 -7.91
N SER A 176 -4.87 6.50 -6.75
CA SER A 176 -3.81 5.60 -6.26
C SER A 176 -3.77 5.60 -4.74
N ASP A 177 -2.92 4.78 -4.16
CA ASP A 177 -2.65 4.83 -2.73
C ASP A 177 -1.80 6.05 -2.35
N LEU A 178 -1.99 6.54 -1.13
CA LEU A 178 -1.31 7.74 -0.65
C LEU A 178 0.21 7.55 -0.57
N ALA A 179 0.68 6.41 -0.07
CA ALA A 179 2.09 6.23 0.24
C ALA A 179 2.95 6.15 -1.03
N SER A 180 2.54 5.33 -2.02
CA SER A 180 3.27 5.25 -3.29
C SER A 180 3.17 6.53 -4.10
N SER A 181 2.04 7.24 -3.99
CA SER A 181 1.88 8.56 -4.61
C SER A 181 2.87 9.57 -4.06
N VAL A 182 2.94 9.72 -2.73
CA VAL A 182 3.89 10.65 -2.08
C VAL A 182 5.34 10.26 -2.35
N TRP A 183 5.65 8.97 -2.30
CA TRP A 183 6.97 8.46 -2.65
C TRP A 183 7.36 8.86 -4.07
N SER A 184 6.52 8.56 -5.06
CA SER A 184 6.79 8.84 -6.47
C SER A 184 6.88 10.34 -6.77
N LEU A 185 6.03 11.19 -6.18
CA LEU A 185 6.11 12.64 -6.31
C LEU A 185 7.47 13.17 -5.86
N ARG A 186 7.99 12.68 -4.72
CA ARG A 186 9.31 13.09 -4.20
C ARG A 186 10.46 12.64 -5.11
N GLN A 187 10.39 11.39 -5.61
CA GLN A 187 11.45 10.85 -6.48
C GLN A 187 11.49 11.52 -7.85
N LEU A 188 10.34 11.77 -8.43
CA LEU A 188 10.22 12.37 -9.77
C LEU A 188 10.34 13.89 -9.75
N LYS A 189 10.31 14.52 -8.56
CA LYS A 189 10.32 15.98 -8.38
C LYS A 189 9.26 16.67 -9.24
N LEU A 190 8.06 16.10 -9.26
CA LEU A 190 6.91 16.65 -9.98
C LEU A 190 6.27 17.76 -9.15
N ASP A 191 6.32 18.97 -9.68
CA ASP A 191 5.67 20.14 -9.09
C ASP A 191 4.24 20.27 -9.59
N GLY A 192 3.40 20.96 -8.81
CA GLY A 192 2.02 21.27 -9.18
C GLY A 192 1.02 20.13 -8.98
N LEU A 193 1.45 18.95 -8.55
CA LEU A 193 0.56 17.84 -8.20
C LEU A 193 0.30 17.78 -6.69
N TYR A 194 -0.93 17.51 -6.31
CA TYR A 194 -1.34 17.41 -4.91
C TYR A 194 -2.46 16.42 -4.69
N VAL A 195 -2.64 15.96 -3.45
CA VAL A 195 -3.79 15.17 -3.04
C VAL A 195 -5.00 16.09 -2.94
N SER A 196 -5.92 15.98 -3.88
CA SER A 196 -7.13 16.83 -3.96
C SER A 196 -8.29 16.26 -3.15
N GLY A 197 -8.30 14.95 -2.89
CA GLY A 197 -9.36 14.29 -2.15
C GLY A 197 -9.09 12.83 -1.85
N GLU A 198 -10.08 12.18 -1.25
CA GLU A 198 -10.04 10.75 -0.93
C GLU A 198 -11.22 10.02 -1.57
N THR A 199 -11.01 8.75 -1.90
CA THR A 199 -12.09 7.85 -2.27
C THR A 199 -12.69 7.21 -1.00
N PRO A 200 -13.87 6.59 -1.06
CA PRO A 200 -14.41 5.82 0.06
C PRO A 200 -13.66 4.50 0.30
N TYR A 201 -12.69 4.16 -0.54
CA TYR A 201 -11.92 2.92 -0.48
C TYR A 201 -10.64 3.10 0.32
N ARG A 202 -10.24 2.03 0.99
CA ARG A 202 -8.96 1.95 1.71
C ARG A 202 -8.17 0.75 1.21
N TYR A 203 -6.87 0.90 1.14
CA TYR A 203 -5.97 -0.18 0.77
C TYR A 203 -5.64 -1.00 2.02
N GLN A 204 -6.28 -2.14 2.16
CA GLN A 204 -6.03 -3.10 3.23
C GLN A 204 -5.01 -4.13 2.74
N LEU A 205 -3.73 -3.87 3.01
CA LEU A 205 -2.63 -4.70 2.54
C LEU A 205 -2.56 -5.98 3.37
N ALA A 206 -2.65 -7.11 2.68
CA ALA A 206 -2.60 -8.45 3.23
C ALA A 206 -1.60 -9.31 2.44
N MET A 207 -1.38 -10.54 2.88
CA MET A 207 -0.68 -11.54 2.10
C MET A 207 -1.69 -12.45 1.42
N GLY A 208 -1.46 -12.77 0.13
CA GLY A 208 -2.29 -13.67 -0.66
C GLY A 208 -1.59 -15.00 -0.87
N VAL A 209 -2.31 -16.09 -0.71
CA VAL A 209 -1.83 -17.45 -1.01
C VAL A 209 -2.81 -18.16 -1.94
N PRO A 210 -2.43 -19.22 -2.68
CA PRO A 210 -3.37 -20.02 -3.45
C PRO A 210 -4.56 -20.44 -2.58
N ARG A 211 -5.77 -20.37 -3.14
CA ARG A 211 -7.03 -20.53 -2.40
C ARG A 211 -7.10 -21.80 -1.55
N ASP A 212 -6.49 -22.87 -2.04
CA ASP A 212 -6.52 -24.17 -1.39
C ASP A 212 -5.47 -24.31 -0.28
N ASN A 213 -4.53 -23.35 -0.16
CA ASN A 213 -3.46 -23.39 0.83
C ASN A 213 -3.80 -22.62 2.11
N LYS A 214 -4.90 -22.99 2.77
CA LYS A 214 -5.34 -22.38 4.03
C LYS A 214 -4.36 -22.61 5.18
N MET A 215 -3.54 -23.67 5.13
CA MET A 215 -2.52 -23.95 6.13
C MET A 215 -1.50 -22.80 6.18
N LEU A 216 -1.02 -22.35 5.03
CA LEU A 216 -0.07 -21.25 4.95
C LEU A 216 -0.70 -19.94 5.46
N VAL A 217 -1.98 -19.67 5.19
CA VAL A 217 -2.68 -18.48 5.76
C VAL A 217 -2.62 -18.51 7.29
N GLY A 218 -2.97 -19.65 7.89
CA GLY A 218 -2.96 -19.81 9.35
C GLY A 218 -1.57 -19.59 9.97
N ILE A 219 -0.54 -20.14 9.32
CA ILE A 219 0.86 -19.95 9.74
C ILE A 219 1.26 -18.48 9.66
N LEU A 220 0.99 -17.82 8.52
CA LEU A 220 1.32 -16.40 8.31
C LEU A 220 0.58 -15.48 9.29
N ASP A 221 -0.70 -15.74 9.57
CA ASP A 221 -1.48 -14.99 10.55
C ASP A 221 -0.91 -15.10 11.96
N LYS A 222 -0.39 -16.27 12.34
CA LYS A 222 0.31 -16.46 13.61
C LYS A 222 1.61 -15.66 13.67
N VAL A 223 2.39 -15.67 12.60
CA VAL A 223 3.63 -14.87 12.51
C VAL A 223 3.32 -13.38 12.59
N LEU A 224 2.33 -12.89 11.83
CA LEU A 224 1.90 -11.50 11.89
C LEU A 224 1.39 -11.09 13.29
N ALA A 225 0.77 -12.03 14.03
CA ALA A 225 0.33 -11.79 15.39
C ALA A 225 1.46 -11.77 16.43
N ASP A 226 2.54 -12.48 16.15
CA ASP A 226 3.72 -12.58 16.99
C ASP A 226 4.66 -11.38 16.85
N MET A 227 4.52 -10.59 15.76
CA MET A 227 5.30 -9.37 15.56
C MET A 227 5.00 -8.35 16.65
N SER A 228 6.05 -7.86 17.29
CA SER A 228 5.92 -6.84 18.33
C SER A 228 5.55 -5.47 17.72
N PRO A 229 4.86 -4.60 18.48
CA PRO A 229 4.58 -3.23 18.04
C PRO A 229 5.84 -2.46 17.63
N ALA A 230 6.99 -2.73 18.29
CA ALA A 230 8.25 -2.08 17.97
C ALA A 230 8.80 -2.50 16.58
N GLU A 231 8.72 -3.79 16.22
CA GLU A 231 9.11 -4.27 14.89
C GLU A 231 8.21 -3.67 13.81
N ILE A 232 6.90 -3.68 14.02
CA ILE A 232 5.92 -3.10 13.09
C ILE A 232 6.18 -1.61 12.91
N SER A 233 6.35 -0.85 14.01
CA SER A 233 6.63 0.59 13.94
C SER A 233 7.95 0.88 13.23
N SER A 234 9.00 0.10 13.50
CA SER A 234 10.30 0.28 12.85
C SER A 234 10.21 0.12 11.33
N ILE A 235 9.50 -0.90 10.84
CA ILE A 235 9.28 -1.10 9.40
C ILE A 235 8.45 0.04 8.81
N GLN A 236 7.37 0.44 9.49
CA GLN A 236 6.51 1.51 9.00
C GLN A 236 7.22 2.86 8.97
N GLU A 237 8.00 3.21 10.00
CA GLU A 237 8.78 4.45 10.06
C GLU A 237 9.83 4.51 8.94
N GLN A 238 10.48 3.39 8.65
CA GLN A 238 11.49 3.30 7.60
C GLN A 238 10.94 3.62 6.21
N TRP A 239 9.74 3.11 5.88
CA TRP A 239 9.22 3.13 4.51
C TRP A 239 8.15 4.19 4.27
N VAL A 240 7.25 4.36 5.21
CA VAL A 240 6.10 5.26 5.05
C VAL A 240 6.13 6.45 6.01
N GLY A 241 6.93 6.38 7.08
CA GLY A 241 7.14 7.46 8.03
C GLY A 241 5.84 8.14 8.44
N ASN A 242 5.84 9.48 8.46
CA ASN A 242 4.66 10.28 8.77
C ASN A 242 3.64 10.38 7.61
N VAL A 243 3.85 9.70 6.47
CA VAL A 243 2.95 9.77 5.31
C VAL A 243 1.55 9.23 5.65
N LEU A 244 1.50 8.22 6.51
CA LEU A 244 0.23 7.60 6.94
C LEU A 244 -0.35 8.28 8.19
N ASP A 245 0.37 9.16 8.83
CA ASP A 245 -0.06 9.82 10.08
C ASP A 245 -0.79 11.15 9.79
N HIS A 246 -1.94 11.05 9.12
CA HIS A 246 -2.83 12.19 8.90
C HIS A 246 -3.34 12.85 10.19
N ARG A 247 -3.21 12.18 11.34
CA ARG A 247 -3.65 12.74 12.63
C ARG A 247 -2.74 13.86 13.13
N THR A 248 -1.45 13.81 12.82
CA THR A 248 -0.48 14.80 13.30
C THR A 248 -0.70 16.17 12.68
N PHE A 249 -0.98 16.27 11.38
CA PHE A 249 -1.17 17.57 10.72
C PHE A 249 -2.34 18.37 11.33
N TRP A 250 -3.48 17.75 11.54
CA TRP A 250 -4.64 18.42 12.14
C TRP A 250 -4.48 18.63 13.64
N SER A 251 -3.83 17.69 14.37
CA SER A 251 -3.52 17.88 15.78
C SER A 251 -2.52 19.02 16.00
N ASP A 252 -1.49 19.12 15.19
CA ASP A 252 -0.50 20.19 15.26
C ASP A 252 -1.10 21.55 14.90
N LEU A 253 -1.98 21.61 13.91
CA LEU A 253 -2.74 22.81 13.58
C LEU A 253 -3.67 23.27 14.72
N LEU A 254 -4.33 22.33 15.40
CA LEU A 254 -5.19 22.63 16.56
C LEU A 254 -4.39 22.98 17.81
N ILE A 255 -3.28 22.31 18.06
CA ILE A 255 -2.47 22.48 19.27
C ILE A 255 -1.59 23.72 19.20
N TYR A 256 -1.01 24.01 18.01
CA TYR A 256 -0.04 25.10 17.85
C TYR A 256 -0.55 26.24 16.96
N GLY A 257 -1.33 25.95 15.93
CA GLY A 257 -1.82 26.93 14.96
C GLY A 257 -2.90 27.84 15.52
N LEU A 258 -3.94 27.31 16.15
CA LEU A 258 -5.02 28.10 16.73
C LEU A 258 -4.58 28.93 17.94
N PRO A 259 -3.85 28.38 18.96
CA PRO A 259 -3.33 29.18 20.05
C PRO A 259 -2.34 30.26 19.60
N GLY A 260 -1.48 29.97 18.64
CA GLY A 260 -0.54 30.93 18.07
C GLY A 260 -1.25 32.11 17.38
N LEU A 261 -2.31 31.82 16.60
CA LEU A 261 -3.13 32.83 15.96
C LEU A 261 -3.87 33.72 16.99
N LEU A 262 -4.40 33.10 18.05
CA LEU A 262 -5.10 33.80 19.13
C LEU A 262 -4.15 34.72 19.93
N LEU A 263 -2.92 34.27 20.18
CA LEU A 263 -1.88 35.06 20.84
C LEU A 263 -1.49 36.26 19.95
N LEU A 264 -1.32 36.06 18.64
CA LEU A 264 -1.02 37.11 17.70
C LEU A 264 -2.11 38.18 17.66
N ILE A 265 -3.39 37.76 17.66
CA ILE A 265 -4.55 38.70 17.69
C ILE A 265 -4.57 39.51 19.01
N LEU A 266 -4.28 38.86 20.14
CA LEU A 266 -4.23 39.56 21.45
C LEU A 266 -3.08 40.57 21.52
N VAL A 267 -1.91 40.24 20.99
CA VAL A 267 -0.77 41.14 20.90
C VAL A 267 -1.08 42.36 20.02
N LEU A 268 -1.66 42.13 18.83
CA LEU A 268 -2.07 43.23 17.93
C LEU A 268 -3.16 44.09 18.52
N ALA A 269 -4.14 43.55 19.24
CA ALA A 269 -5.16 44.30 19.93
C ALA A 269 -4.61 45.12 21.11
N GLY A 270 -3.51 44.66 21.75
CA GLY A 270 -2.81 45.40 22.81
C GLY A 270 -1.96 46.55 22.31
N VAL A 271 -1.44 46.46 21.09
CA VAL A 271 -0.62 47.53 20.45
C VAL A 271 -1.48 48.68 19.90
N ILE A 272 -2.75 48.42 19.58
CA ILE A 272 -3.71 49.40 19.02
C ILE A 272 -4.45 50.17 20.15
N ARG A 273 -4.26 49.82 21.39
CA ARG A 273 -4.73 50.61 22.56
C ARG A 273 -3.62 51.47 23.13
#